data_34d1f22aca42f281cb4e6293395b1f9a
#
_entry.id   34d1f22aca42f281cb4e6293395b1f9a
#
_cell.length_a   1.000
_cell.length_b   1.000
_cell.length_c   1.000
_cell.angle_alpha   90.00
_cell.angle_beta   90.00
_cell.angle_gamma   90.00
#
_symmetry.space_group_name_H-M   'P 1'
#
loop_
_entity.id
_entity.type
_entity.pdbx_description
1 polymer ?
#
loop_
_entity_poly.entity_id
_entity_poly.type
_entity_poly.pdbx_seq_one_letter_code
_entity_poly.pdbx_strand_id
1 'polypeptide(L)'
;MKNSYEPKRLKMEEQSLQAIIKEIWPRLKKKHFYPELPMPRAGEIGDPVRGQAKKNEGVGLEMKQKQMTINSAFISQMKDKMPEKQVIEALLDHGITHYTFCPWDFHTHLMLYAEAKKVMGDKTLAKQVANYFIDVIADTHCVKKKSTEIPELHRYLKKGMVEEVIASLYQKIWGIHLGIPPSRISGKRHEEIVRRLTRIPYLDRSRWPESIQKFARSLKPLLFEEQKEQENKGGKGNSNPQGDHDLTHYSYEEIDQGLRDYVKKTMALSEFRETIKDFSDELKEAGYGMEGGMGRGRGVPIDADVLFYMKLAENYSIPLKKSPLEEKGSLHPHSHSPWEVGSPFQDVDIWTSFGKVMPGLTQIWKKKEGKGRGKIEGTPDCLIAIDSSGSMINPRKNLSYAVLGAGCAANVYLRNDSKVAVYNFSDAAMGGKDILNYTNKREEIYRVLCKYFGGGTALDLEDLIPLIKGRKNLDLFIITDMKITNLDALISFFGQIQNRITAVHIGENPYASRFEKAVEKRGNINIFTVKRKEDIPYIVLGKIREYMIHRDQ
;
A
#
# COMPACT_ATOMS: atom_id res chain seq x y z
N MET A 1 24.40 -0.91 46.57
CA MET A 1 23.88 -2.30 46.47
C MET A 1 22.38 -2.40 46.07
N LYS A 2 21.77 -1.38 45.48
CA LYS A 2 20.30 -1.40 45.11
C LYS A 2 20.02 -1.81 43.64
N ASN A 3 21.01 -1.90 42.76
CA ASN A 3 20.75 -2.06 41.31
C ASN A 3 20.84 -3.47 40.72
N SER A 4 21.18 -4.53 41.49
CA SER A 4 21.29 -5.90 40.93
C SER A 4 20.06 -6.77 41.14
N TYR A 5 19.10 -6.37 41.95
CA TYR A 5 17.89 -7.14 42.26
C TYR A 5 16.72 -6.84 41.33
N GLU A 6 16.62 -5.63 40.74
CA GLU A 6 15.52 -5.21 39.86
C GLU A 6 15.46 -6.02 38.54
N PRO A 7 16.58 -6.24 37.82
CA PRO A 7 16.53 -7.00 36.55
C PRO A 7 16.17 -8.49 36.74
N LYS A 8 16.52 -9.08 37.89
CA LYS A 8 16.15 -10.48 38.17
C LYS A 8 14.66 -10.64 38.50
N ARG A 9 14.09 -9.69 39.22
CA ARG A 9 12.66 -9.69 39.57
C ARG A 9 11.78 -9.51 38.32
N LEU A 10 12.12 -8.57 37.44
CA LEU A 10 11.42 -8.36 36.16
C LEU A 10 11.43 -9.62 35.28
N LYS A 11 12.59 -10.29 35.15
CA LYS A 11 12.68 -11.55 34.40
C LYS A 11 11.82 -12.68 35.00
N MET A 12 11.71 -12.77 36.32
CA MET A 12 10.85 -13.77 36.96
C MET A 12 9.36 -13.45 36.74
N GLU A 13 8.96 -12.18 36.81
CA GLU A 13 7.60 -11.74 36.52
C GLU A 13 7.23 -12.01 35.06
N GLU A 14 8.09 -11.68 34.09
CA GLU A 14 7.91 -11.99 32.68
C GLU A 14 7.78 -13.50 32.40
N GLN A 15 8.59 -14.32 33.06
CA GLN A 15 8.49 -15.79 32.94
C GLN A 15 7.15 -16.33 33.47
N SER A 16 6.66 -15.76 34.58
CA SER A 16 5.34 -16.12 35.13
C SER A 16 4.22 -15.73 34.16
N LEU A 17 4.23 -14.51 33.62
CA LEU A 17 3.28 -14.03 32.63
C LEU A 17 3.32 -14.87 31.34
N GLN A 18 4.52 -15.24 30.87
CA GLN A 18 4.68 -16.09 29.70
C GLN A 18 4.10 -17.49 29.89
N ALA A 19 4.15 -18.02 31.10
CA ALA A 19 3.51 -19.32 31.45
C ALA A 19 1.98 -19.23 31.35
N ILE A 20 1.39 -18.14 31.86
CA ILE A 20 -0.05 -17.87 31.74
C ILE A 20 -0.46 -17.71 30.25
N ILE A 21 0.29 -16.95 29.47
CA ILE A 21 0.05 -16.79 28.04
C ILE A 21 0.06 -18.16 27.33
N LYS A 22 1.05 -19.00 27.62
CA LYS A 22 1.19 -20.35 27.05
C LYS A 22 0.00 -21.23 27.36
N GLU A 23 -0.56 -21.12 28.56
CA GLU A 23 -1.74 -21.87 28.97
C GLU A 23 -3.01 -21.46 28.21
N ILE A 24 -3.27 -20.16 28.09
CA ILE A 24 -4.53 -19.66 27.53
C ILE A 24 -4.52 -19.55 26.00
N TRP A 25 -3.35 -19.41 25.38
CA TRP A 25 -3.21 -19.10 23.96
C TRP A 25 -3.87 -20.10 23.00
N PRO A 26 -3.76 -21.44 23.20
CA PRO A 26 -4.42 -22.40 22.32
C PRO A 26 -5.93 -22.25 22.27
N ARG A 27 -6.55 -21.91 23.41
CA ARG A 27 -8.00 -21.69 23.53
C ARG A 27 -8.40 -20.41 22.80
N LEU A 28 -7.65 -19.32 22.97
CA LEU A 28 -7.93 -18.05 22.32
C LEU A 28 -7.79 -18.13 20.80
N LYS A 29 -6.75 -18.76 20.28
CA LYS A 29 -6.61 -18.99 18.84
C LYS A 29 -7.81 -19.73 18.26
N LYS A 30 -8.28 -20.77 18.94
CA LYS A 30 -9.46 -21.52 18.52
C LYS A 30 -10.74 -20.68 18.57
N LYS A 31 -10.91 -19.83 19.61
CA LYS A 31 -12.04 -18.91 19.77
C LYS A 31 -12.14 -17.92 18.61
N HIS A 32 -11.00 -17.43 18.10
CA HIS A 32 -10.92 -16.47 16.99
C HIS A 32 -10.79 -17.13 15.61
N PHE A 33 -10.74 -18.45 15.50
CA PHE A 33 -10.55 -19.19 14.25
C PHE A 33 -9.29 -18.81 13.47
N TYR A 34 -8.20 -18.45 14.17
CA TYR A 34 -6.94 -18.03 13.56
C TYR A 34 -5.75 -18.83 14.10
N PRO A 35 -5.54 -20.07 13.61
CA PRO A 35 -4.54 -20.98 14.14
C PRO A 35 -3.09 -20.55 13.92
N GLU A 36 -2.82 -19.69 12.93
CA GLU A 36 -1.46 -19.34 12.48
C GLU A 36 -0.82 -18.16 13.25
N LEU A 37 -1.56 -17.48 14.12
CA LEU A 37 -0.97 -16.39 14.91
C LEU A 37 0.16 -16.90 15.81
N PRO A 38 1.33 -16.21 15.81
CA PRO A 38 2.44 -16.57 16.69
C PRO A 38 2.06 -16.37 18.16
N MET A 39 2.75 -17.09 19.03
CA MET A 39 2.53 -16.97 20.48
C MET A 39 2.94 -15.56 20.95
N PRO A 40 2.06 -14.86 21.70
CA PRO A 40 2.40 -13.57 22.28
C PRO A 40 3.57 -13.66 23.27
N ARG A 41 4.28 -12.55 23.44
CA ARG A 41 5.40 -12.42 24.39
C ARG A 41 4.98 -11.56 25.56
N ALA A 42 5.48 -11.87 26.75
CA ALA A 42 5.45 -10.97 27.89
C ALA A 42 6.72 -10.09 27.87
N GLY A 43 6.57 -8.80 28.13
CA GLY A 43 7.71 -7.86 28.13
C GLY A 43 7.29 -6.42 28.33
N GLU A 44 8.24 -5.51 28.35
CA GLU A 44 7.97 -4.07 28.37
C GLU A 44 7.74 -3.54 26.95
N ILE A 45 6.75 -2.67 26.79
CA ILE A 45 6.53 -1.93 25.56
C ILE A 45 7.31 -0.62 25.68
N GLY A 46 8.36 -0.46 24.86
CA GLY A 46 9.20 0.73 24.81
C GLY A 46 8.85 1.63 23.61
N ASP A 47 9.07 2.92 23.77
CA ASP A 47 9.10 3.85 22.64
C ASP A 47 10.51 3.74 22.00
N PRO A 48 10.65 3.22 20.78
CA PRO A 48 11.94 3.04 20.12
C PRO A 48 12.69 4.36 19.90
N VAL A 49 11.97 5.49 19.84
CA VAL A 49 12.57 6.82 19.60
C VAL A 49 12.99 7.51 20.90
N ARG A 50 12.28 7.26 22.01
CA ARG A 50 12.49 7.95 23.29
C ARG A 50 13.10 7.11 24.39
N GLY A 51 13.24 5.78 24.20
CA GLY A 51 13.78 4.87 25.21
C GLY A 51 12.98 4.81 26.52
N GLN A 52 11.73 5.27 26.52
CA GLN A 52 10.87 5.30 27.70
C GLN A 52 9.81 4.18 27.61
N ALA A 53 9.65 3.42 28.68
CA ALA A 53 8.61 2.40 28.77
C ALA A 53 7.19 3.06 28.74
N LYS A 54 6.34 2.59 27.86
CA LYS A 54 4.94 3.00 27.76
C LYS A 54 4.10 2.23 28.79
N LYS A 55 4.16 2.63 30.03
CA LYS A 55 3.57 1.90 31.17
C LYS A 55 2.04 1.78 31.13
N ASN A 56 1.36 2.64 30.41
CA ASN A 56 -0.10 2.69 30.33
C ASN A 56 -0.69 1.88 29.17
N GLU A 57 0.13 1.35 28.27
CA GLU A 57 -0.31 0.51 27.16
C GLU A 57 -0.31 -0.95 27.61
N GLY A 58 -1.43 -1.66 27.42
CA GLY A 58 -1.60 -3.06 27.85
C GLY A 58 -1.01 -4.06 26.87
N VAL A 59 -1.16 -3.80 25.55
CA VAL A 59 -0.69 -4.67 24.47
C VAL A 59 -0.01 -3.87 23.40
N GLY A 60 1.16 -4.34 22.94
CA GLY A 60 1.84 -3.85 21.75
C GLY A 60 1.55 -4.78 20.57
N LEU A 61 1.25 -4.19 19.42
CA LEU A 61 0.87 -4.91 18.20
C LEU A 61 1.91 -4.64 17.11
N GLU A 62 2.55 -5.68 16.62
CA GLU A 62 3.42 -5.62 15.44
C GLU A 62 2.72 -6.29 14.27
N MET A 63 2.31 -5.50 13.28
CA MET A 63 1.52 -5.99 12.16
C MET A 63 2.34 -6.88 11.21
N LYS A 64 3.62 -6.57 10.99
CA LYS A 64 4.52 -7.29 10.08
C LYS A 64 4.66 -8.78 10.42
N GLN A 65 4.91 -9.11 11.69
CA GLN A 65 5.08 -10.49 12.13
C GLN A 65 3.84 -11.02 12.85
N LYS A 66 2.79 -10.22 12.94
CA LYS A 66 1.57 -10.49 13.74
C LYS A 66 1.90 -10.81 15.21
N GLN A 67 3.02 -10.24 15.70
CA GLN A 67 3.51 -10.47 17.05
C GLN A 67 2.83 -9.54 18.05
N MET A 68 2.29 -10.10 19.11
CA MET A 68 1.75 -9.36 20.25
C MET A 68 2.73 -9.38 21.41
N THR A 69 2.85 -8.23 22.08
CA THR A 69 3.61 -8.13 23.35
C THR A 69 2.67 -7.65 24.44
N ILE A 70 2.53 -8.43 25.49
CA ILE A 70 1.77 -8.08 26.69
C ILE A 70 2.68 -7.32 27.64
N ASN A 71 2.26 -6.11 28.01
CA ASN A 71 3.04 -5.22 28.84
C ASN A 71 3.02 -5.65 30.32
N SER A 72 4.16 -6.13 30.82
CA SER A 72 4.31 -6.53 32.21
C SER A 72 4.05 -5.40 33.21
N ALA A 73 4.42 -4.16 32.87
CA ALA A 73 4.17 -2.99 33.71
C ALA A 73 2.68 -2.67 33.84
N PHE A 74 1.91 -2.85 32.76
CA PHE A 74 0.44 -2.68 32.80
C PHE A 74 -0.22 -3.78 33.63
N ILE A 75 0.17 -5.04 33.44
CA ILE A 75 -0.37 -6.16 34.25
C ILE A 75 -0.12 -5.90 35.73
N SER A 76 1.08 -5.47 36.11
CA SER A 76 1.41 -5.13 37.50
C SER A 76 0.51 -4.05 38.09
N GLN A 77 0.11 -3.03 37.30
CA GLN A 77 -0.84 -1.97 37.72
C GLN A 77 -2.27 -2.49 37.92
N MET A 78 -2.64 -3.56 37.23
CA MET A 78 -3.99 -4.13 37.28
C MET A 78 -4.14 -5.25 38.31
N LYS A 79 -3.04 -5.74 38.88
CA LYS A 79 -2.98 -6.92 39.76
C LYS A 79 -3.93 -6.87 40.95
N ASP A 80 -4.09 -5.69 41.57
CA ASP A 80 -4.97 -5.50 42.74
C ASP A 80 -6.45 -5.32 42.37
N LYS A 81 -6.77 -5.21 41.06
CA LYS A 81 -8.10 -4.88 40.54
C LYS A 81 -8.75 -6.06 39.83
N MET A 82 -7.95 -6.85 39.10
CA MET A 82 -8.41 -7.94 38.25
C MET A 82 -7.37 -9.06 38.22
N PRO A 83 -7.77 -10.36 38.22
CA PRO A 83 -6.84 -11.48 38.10
C PRO A 83 -5.97 -11.37 36.84
N GLU A 84 -4.64 -11.56 36.96
CA GLU A 84 -3.66 -11.43 35.86
C GLU A 84 -4.08 -12.21 34.61
N LYS A 85 -4.58 -13.43 34.78
CA LYS A 85 -5.05 -14.29 33.69
C LYS A 85 -6.18 -13.64 32.88
N GLN A 86 -7.14 -13.02 33.55
CA GLN A 86 -8.27 -12.34 32.90
C GLN A 86 -7.83 -11.05 32.19
N VAL A 87 -6.89 -10.28 32.77
CA VAL A 87 -6.33 -9.09 32.12
C VAL A 87 -5.61 -9.50 30.83
N ILE A 88 -4.77 -10.54 30.89
CA ILE A 88 -4.04 -11.06 29.72
C ILE A 88 -5.03 -11.56 28.66
N GLU A 89 -6.08 -12.27 29.04
CA GLU A 89 -7.10 -12.77 28.12
C GLU A 89 -7.84 -11.63 27.42
N ALA A 90 -8.24 -10.58 28.15
CA ALA A 90 -8.87 -9.39 27.58
C ALA A 90 -7.96 -8.70 26.55
N LEU A 91 -6.68 -8.49 26.91
CA LEU A 91 -5.70 -7.84 26.02
C LEU A 91 -5.41 -8.68 24.78
N LEU A 92 -5.34 -10.00 24.90
CA LEU A 92 -5.13 -10.89 23.76
C LEU A 92 -6.37 -10.97 22.85
N ASP A 93 -7.58 -11.04 23.39
CA ASP A 93 -8.82 -10.98 22.61
C ASP A 93 -8.88 -9.69 21.78
N HIS A 94 -8.58 -8.55 22.41
CA HIS A 94 -8.50 -7.25 21.76
C HIS A 94 -7.43 -7.27 20.64
N GLY A 95 -6.20 -7.65 20.95
CA GLY A 95 -5.08 -7.67 19.99
C GLY A 95 -5.32 -8.61 18.79
N ILE A 96 -5.86 -9.81 19.00
CA ILE A 96 -6.22 -10.73 17.91
C ILE A 96 -7.23 -10.07 16.97
N THR A 97 -8.15 -9.28 17.50
CA THR A 97 -9.20 -8.65 16.70
C THR A 97 -8.63 -7.57 15.79
N HIS A 98 -7.55 -6.91 16.16
CA HIS A 98 -6.85 -5.99 15.27
C HIS A 98 -6.25 -6.72 14.06
N TYR A 99 -5.75 -7.93 14.22
CA TYR A 99 -5.22 -8.73 13.10
C TYR A 99 -6.29 -9.40 12.23
N THR A 100 -7.50 -9.58 12.75
CA THR A 100 -8.53 -10.38 12.09
C THR A 100 -9.76 -9.62 11.64
N PHE A 101 -10.04 -8.46 12.27
CA PHE A 101 -11.27 -7.74 12.00
C PHE A 101 -11.08 -6.25 11.70
N CYS A 102 -10.44 -5.46 12.57
CA CYS A 102 -10.22 -4.03 12.37
C CYS A 102 -8.94 -3.58 13.08
N PRO A 103 -7.96 -2.96 12.38
CA PRO A 103 -7.99 -2.60 10.94
C PRO A 103 -7.53 -3.70 9.98
N TRP A 104 -7.15 -4.88 10.39
CA TRP A 104 -6.56 -6.07 9.74
C TRP A 104 -5.51 -5.80 8.63
N ASP A 105 -5.56 -4.67 7.91
CA ASP A 105 -4.64 -4.26 6.87
C ASP A 105 -4.35 -2.75 6.87
N PHE A 106 -3.27 -2.38 6.17
CA PHE A 106 -2.84 -0.99 6.05
C PHE A 106 -3.85 -0.10 5.32
N HIS A 107 -4.53 -0.63 4.28
CA HIS A 107 -5.55 0.12 3.54
C HIS A 107 -6.68 0.59 4.45
N THR A 108 -7.22 -0.31 5.27
CA THR A 108 -8.31 0.02 6.20
C THR A 108 -7.86 1.05 7.24
N HIS A 109 -6.66 0.89 7.78
CA HIS A 109 -6.09 1.85 8.72
C HIS A 109 -5.95 3.24 8.10
N LEU A 110 -5.34 3.31 6.90
CA LEU A 110 -5.13 4.57 6.18
C LEU A 110 -6.46 5.25 5.80
N MET A 111 -7.44 4.47 5.36
CA MET A 111 -8.78 4.96 5.03
C MET A 111 -9.49 5.54 6.26
N LEU A 112 -9.45 4.85 7.40
CA LEU A 112 -10.05 5.35 8.64
C LEU A 112 -9.37 6.65 9.08
N TYR A 113 -8.04 6.70 9.03
CA TYR A 113 -7.30 7.93 9.32
C TYR A 113 -7.71 9.09 8.41
N ALA A 114 -7.72 8.86 7.08
CA ALA A 114 -8.05 9.90 6.11
C ALA A 114 -9.46 10.47 6.32
N GLU A 115 -10.43 9.59 6.58
CA GLU A 115 -11.82 10.01 6.85
C GLU A 115 -11.96 10.77 8.19
N ALA A 116 -11.20 10.39 9.22
CA ALA A 116 -11.12 11.16 10.46
C ALA A 116 -10.47 12.53 10.24
N LYS A 117 -9.39 12.59 9.42
CA LYS A 117 -8.67 13.83 9.09
C LYS A 117 -9.56 14.86 8.39
N LYS A 118 -10.45 14.44 7.48
CA LYS A 118 -11.44 15.33 6.83
C LYS A 118 -12.29 16.10 7.83
N VAL A 119 -12.59 15.50 9.00
CA VAL A 119 -13.41 16.11 10.03
C VAL A 119 -12.58 16.91 11.03
N MET A 120 -11.47 16.32 11.48
CA MET A 120 -10.65 16.89 12.55
C MET A 120 -9.77 18.05 12.07
N GLY A 121 -9.19 17.94 10.86
CA GLY A 121 -8.25 18.90 10.28
C GLY A 121 -6.82 18.77 10.83
N ASP A 122 -6.64 18.30 12.05
CA ASP A 122 -5.36 18.10 12.72
C ASP A 122 -4.89 16.65 12.65
N LYS A 123 -3.56 16.41 12.45
CA LYS A 123 -2.95 15.08 12.34
C LYS A 123 -3.12 14.27 13.64
N THR A 124 -2.79 14.89 14.77
CA THR A 124 -2.76 14.20 16.08
C THR A 124 -4.16 13.80 16.52
N LEU A 125 -5.11 14.74 16.41
CA LEU A 125 -6.51 14.47 16.73
C LEU A 125 -7.15 13.44 15.78
N ALA A 126 -6.76 13.46 14.50
CA ALA A 126 -7.23 12.46 13.54
C ALA A 126 -6.73 11.05 13.87
N LYS A 127 -5.43 10.89 14.20
CA LYS A 127 -4.87 9.63 14.69
C LYS A 127 -5.60 9.15 15.95
N GLN A 128 -5.80 10.03 16.93
CA GLN A 128 -6.48 9.70 18.17
C GLN A 128 -7.92 9.23 17.94
N VAL A 129 -8.69 9.92 17.08
CA VAL A 129 -10.06 9.51 16.72
C VAL A 129 -10.07 8.18 15.99
N ALA A 130 -9.12 7.94 15.06
CA ALA A 130 -9.02 6.69 14.34
C ALA A 130 -8.74 5.53 15.31
N ASN A 131 -7.83 5.70 16.27
CA ASN A 131 -7.52 4.72 17.30
C ASN A 131 -8.75 4.39 18.16
N TYR A 132 -9.43 5.40 18.70
CA TYR A 132 -10.67 5.17 19.46
C TYR A 132 -11.73 4.44 18.64
N PHE A 133 -11.90 4.78 17.37
CA PHE A 133 -12.90 4.13 16.52
C PHE A 133 -12.55 2.66 16.24
N ILE A 134 -11.27 2.39 15.98
CA ILE A 134 -10.73 1.04 15.79
C ILE A 134 -10.95 0.18 17.04
N ASP A 135 -10.64 0.74 18.22
CA ASP A 135 -10.84 0.07 19.51
C ASP A 135 -12.31 -0.23 19.80
N VAL A 136 -13.20 0.75 19.53
CA VAL A 136 -14.65 0.53 19.70
C VAL A 136 -15.15 -0.62 18.83
N ILE A 137 -14.64 -0.73 17.59
CA ILE A 137 -14.96 -1.85 16.71
C ILE A 137 -14.41 -3.16 17.26
N ALA A 138 -13.12 -3.18 17.63
CA ALA A 138 -12.44 -4.38 18.11
C ALA A 138 -13.12 -4.93 19.36
N ASP A 139 -13.31 -4.12 20.38
CA ASP A 139 -13.92 -4.50 21.64
C ASP A 139 -15.38 -4.94 21.45
N THR A 140 -16.16 -4.20 20.66
CA THR A 140 -17.56 -4.57 20.38
C THR A 140 -17.65 -5.90 19.65
N HIS A 141 -16.72 -6.16 18.71
CA HIS A 141 -16.64 -7.45 18.04
C HIS A 141 -16.32 -8.59 19.01
N CYS A 142 -15.36 -8.39 19.91
CA CYS A 142 -15.00 -9.37 20.94
C CYS A 142 -16.16 -9.67 21.89
N VAL A 143 -16.83 -8.64 22.39
CA VAL A 143 -17.97 -8.81 23.31
C VAL A 143 -19.12 -9.55 22.63
N LYS A 144 -19.40 -9.27 21.35
CA LYS A 144 -20.37 -10.06 20.56
C LYS A 144 -19.95 -11.51 20.36
N LYS A 145 -18.65 -11.82 20.35
CA LYS A 145 -18.10 -13.18 20.39
C LYS A 145 -18.03 -13.79 21.81
N LYS A 146 -18.72 -13.20 22.77
CA LYS A 146 -18.81 -13.65 24.16
C LYS A 146 -17.50 -13.51 24.95
N SER A 147 -16.70 -12.47 24.68
CA SER A 147 -15.63 -12.07 25.61
C SER A 147 -16.23 -11.42 26.85
N THR A 148 -16.00 -11.99 28.01
CA THR A 148 -16.45 -11.45 29.31
C THR A 148 -15.36 -10.61 29.98
N GLU A 149 -14.12 -10.81 29.62
CA GLU A 149 -12.93 -10.21 30.21
C GLU A 149 -12.76 -8.74 29.76
N ILE A 150 -13.13 -8.40 28.51
CA ILE A 150 -13.03 -7.04 27.99
C ILE A 150 -13.93 -6.05 28.76
N PRO A 151 -15.25 -6.32 28.97
CA PRO A 151 -16.06 -5.44 29.81
C PRO A 151 -15.52 -5.30 31.23
N GLU A 152 -14.99 -6.37 31.81
CA GLU A 152 -14.42 -6.34 33.15
C GLU A 152 -13.17 -5.44 33.19
N LEU A 153 -12.27 -5.55 32.21
CA LEU A 153 -11.09 -4.69 32.07
C LEU A 153 -11.49 -3.20 32.00
N HIS A 154 -12.52 -2.87 31.22
CA HIS A 154 -12.99 -1.49 31.06
C HIS A 154 -13.54 -0.85 32.35
N ARG A 155 -13.95 -1.64 33.35
CA ARG A 155 -14.35 -1.12 34.67
C ARG A 155 -13.19 -0.46 35.41
N TYR A 156 -11.99 -0.96 35.22
CA TYR A 156 -10.80 -0.56 35.98
C TYR A 156 -9.85 0.38 35.24
N LEU A 157 -10.06 0.59 33.94
CA LEU A 157 -9.25 1.55 33.17
C LEU A 157 -9.48 2.98 33.66
N LYS A 158 -8.40 3.76 33.74
CA LYS A 158 -8.49 5.21 33.99
C LYS A 158 -9.13 5.88 32.78
N LYS A 159 -10.01 6.83 33.04
CA LYS A 159 -10.79 7.50 31.99
C LYS A 159 -10.54 9.01 32.03
N GLY A 160 -10.18 9.58 30.88
CA GLY A 160 -10.29 10.99 30.58
C GLY A 160 -11.73 11.34 30.17
N MET A 161 -11.94 12.52 29.68
CA MET A 161 -13.27 13.02 29.30
C MET A 161 -13.86 12.27 28.11
N VAL A 162 -13.03 11.97 27.11
CA VAL A 162 -13.44 11.21 25.93
C VAL A 162 -13.65 9.74 26.29
N GLU A 163 -12.76 9.15 27.09
CA GLU A 163 -12.87 7.74 27.52
C GLU A 163 -14.10 7.51 28.40
N GLU A 164 -14.57 8.50 29.18
CA GLU A 164 -15.84 8.42 29.91
C GLU A 164 -17.03 8.30 28.94
N VAL A 165 -17.02 9.07 27.85
CA VAL A 165 -18.07 8.98 26.81
C VAL A 165 -18.01 7.63 26.09
N ILE A 166 -16.82 7.14 25.76
CA ILE A 166 -16.63 5.83 25.13
C ILE A 166 -17.08 4.70 26.07
N ALA A 167 -16.77 4.77 27.36
CA ALA A 167 -17.23 3.79 28.32
C ALA A 167 -18.78 3.79 28.44
N SER A 168 -19.40 4.97 28.41
CA SER A 168 -20.87 5.09 28.38
C SER A 168 -21.48 4.55 27.09
N LEU A 169 -20.78 4.73 25.96
CA LEU A 169 -21.15 4.11 24.69
C LEU A 169 -21.10 2.60 24.81
N TYR A 170 -20.00 2.02 25.32
CA TYR A 170 -19.86 0.59 25.53
C TYR A 170 -20.98 0.03 26.40
N GLN A 171 -21.29 0.69 27.51
CA GLN A 171 -22.38 0.29 28.39
C GLN A 171 -23.72 0.19 27.63
N LYS A 172 -23.99 1.14 26.71
CA LYS A 172 -25.22 1.13 25.90
C LYS A 172 -25.24 0.07 24.81
N ILE A 173 -24.13 -0.09 24.07
CA ILE A 173 -24.10 -1.03 22.92
C ILE A 173 -23.91 -2.49 23.34
N TRP A 174 -23.25 -2.74 24.50
CA TRP A 174 -23.07 -4.07 25.04
C TRP A 174 -24.20 -4.50 25.97
N GLY A 175 -24.94 -3.56 26.56
CA GLY A 175 -25.97 -3.84 27.56
C GLY A 175 -25.38 -4.28 28.90
N ILE A 176 -24.11 -3.93 29.20
CA ILE A 176 -23.37 -4.36 30.40
C ILE A 176 -23.07 -3.15 31.26
N HIS A 177 -23.35 -3.20 32.55
CA HIS A 177 -23.02 -2.13 33.47
C HIS A 177 -21.51 -2.10 33.78
N LEU A 178 -20.84 -0.98 33.44
CA LEU A 178 -19.39 -0.81 33.59
C LEU A 178 -18.97 -0.01 34.83
N GLY A 179 -19.90 0.38 35.71
CA GLY A 179 -19.59 1.13 36.93
C GLY A 179 -18.96 2.51 36.65
N ILE A 180 -19.43 3.20 35.62
CA ILE A 180 -18.88 4.48 35.19
C ILE A 180 -19.16 5.55 36.25
N PRO A 181 -18.16 6.31 36.74
CA PRO A 181 -18.37 7.40 37.68
C PRO A 181 -19.17 8.52 37.02
N PRO A 182 -19.75 9.43 37.79
CA PRO A 182 -20.42 10.63 37.27
C PRO A 182 -19.52 11.38 36.29
N SER A 183 -20.05 11.67 35.10
CA SER A 183 -19.28 12.31 34.04
C SER A 183 -18.85 13.71 34.39
N ARG A 184 -17.64 14.10 33.99
CA ARG A 184 -17.12 15.48 34.08
C ARG A 184 -17.86 16.44 33.15
N ILE A 185 -18.58 15.89 32.16
CA ILE A 185 -19.36 16.66 31.18
C ILE A 185 -20.77 16.84 31.70
N SER A 186 -21.41 18.01 31.42
CA SER A 186 -22.82 18.23 31.70
C SER A 186 -23.69 17.06 31.23
N GLY A 187 -24.56 16.52 32.11
CA GLY A 187 -25.34 15.32 31.87
C GLY A 187 -26.09 15.30 30.53
N LYS A 188 -26.77 16.41 30.19
CA LYS A 188 -27.50 16.55 28.90
C LYS A 188 -26.57 16.46 27.69
N ARG A 189 -25.41 17.11 27.73
CA ARG A 189 -24.42 17.08 26.62
C ARG A 189 -23.82 15.68 26.48
N HIS A 190 -23.46 15.05 27.60
CA HIS A 190 -22.95 13.68 27.63
C HIS A 190 -23.95 12.70 27.00
N GLU A 191 -25.19 12.71 27.45
CA GLU A 191 -26.25 11.82 26.93
C GLU A 191 -26.50 12.03 25.44
N GLU A 192 -26.48 13.28 24.97
CA GLU A 192 -26.67 13.58 23.55
C GLU A 192 -25.53 12.99 22.69
N ILE A 193 -24.28 13.16 23.11
CA ILE A 193 -23.11 12.61 22.40
C ILE A 193 -23.21 11.08 22.37
N VAL A 194 -23.42 10.45 23.52
CA VAL A 194 -23.55 8.99 23.62
C VAL A 194 -24.71 8.48 22.75
N ARG A 195 -25.84 9.17 22.71
CA ARG A 195 -27.00 8.83 21.86
C ARG A 195 -26.65 8.89 20.36
N ARG A 196 -25.87 9.90 19.93
CA ARG A 196 -25.39 10.01 18.54
C ARG A 196 -24.45 8.85 18.20
N LEU A 197 -23.50 8.54 19.08
CA LEU A 197 -22.53 7.47 18.91
C LEU A 197 -23.18 6.08 18.88
N THR A 198 -24.20 5.84 19.69
CA THR A 198 -24.92 4.55 19.74
C THR A 198 -25.61 4.19 18.41
N ARG A 199 -25.91 5.17 17.56
CA ARG A 199 -26.55 4.96 16.25
C ARG A 199 -25.57 4.53 15.15
N ILE A 200 -24.27 4.49 15.43
CA ILE A 200 -23.23 4.14 14.47
C ILE A 200 -23.15 2.61 14.33
N PRO A 201 -23.20 2.07 13.10
CA PRO A 201 -23.11 0.63 12.87
C PRO A 201 -21.64 0.18 12.85
N TYR A 202 -21.01 0.04 14.02
CA TYR A 202 -19.59 -0.27 14.17
C TYR A 202 -19.12 -1.55 13.49
N LEU A 203 -19.97 -2.57 13.40
CA LEU A 203 -19.61 -3.87 12.83
C LEU A 203 -19.92 -4.00 11.34
N ASP A 204 -20.50 -2.98 10.72
CA ASP A 204 -20.73 -2.93 9.27
C ASP A 204 -19.53 -2.29 8.57
N ARG A 205 -18.65 -3.11 8.03
CA ARG A 205 -17.43 -2.69 7.32
C ARG A 205 -17.71 -1.74 6.15
N SER A 206 -18.82 -1.97 5.44
CA SER A 206 -19.17 -1.16 4.26
C SER A 206 -19.44 0.31 4.61
N ARG A 207 -19.84 0.58 5.85
CA ARG A 207 -20.17 1.91 6.37
C ARG A 207 -19.08 2.57 7.20
N TRP A 208 -17.94 1.94 7.40
CA TRP A 208 -16.88 2.52 8.22
C TRP A 208 -16.41 3.92 7.80
N PRO A 209 -16.25 4.25 6.49
CA PRO A 209 -15.88 5.61 6.09
C PRO A 209 -16.85 6.70 6.59
N GLU A 210 -18.14 6.46 6.45
CA GLU A 210 -19.15 7.40 6.95
C GLU A 210 -19.28 7.36 8.48
N SER A 211 -19.11 6.20 9.06
CA SER A 211 -19.24 5.95 10.50
C SER A 211 -18.16 6.69 11.29
N ILE A 212 -16.91 6.63 10.85
CA ILE A 212 -15.82 7.35 11.52
C ILE A 212 -15.97 8.86 11.39
N GLN A 213 -16.51 9.38 10.29
CA GLN A 213 -16.80 10.80 10.18
C GLN A 213 -17.88 11.25 11.20
N LYS A 214 -18.94 10.45 11.40
CA LYS A 214 -19.98 10.71 12.41
C LYS A 214 -19.41 10.63 13.83
N PHE A 215 -18.56 9.64 14.06
CA PHE A 215 -17.83 9.45 15.32
C PHE A 215 -16.93 10.66 15.61
N ALA A 216 -16.11 11.06 14.65
CA ALA A 216 -15.23 12.22 14.73
C ALA A 216 -16.00 13.52 15.02
N ARG A 217 -17.10 13.79 14.29
CA ARG A 217 -17.94 14.99 14.53
C ARG A 217 -18.51 15.01 15.93
N SER A 218 -18.87 13.86 16.49
CA SER A 218 -19.44 13.76 17.83
C SER A 218 -18.40 13.99 18.92
N LEU A 219 -17.15 13.55 18.74
CA LEU A 219 -16.07 13.68 19.71
C LEU A 219 -15.24 14.97 19.54
N LYS A 220 -15.28 15.60 18.37
CA LYS A 220 -14.47 16.79 18.05
C LYS A 220 -14.49 17.86 19.15
N PRO A 221 -15.65 18.31 19.66
CA PRO A 221 -15.69 19.35 20.71
C PRO A 221 -14.94 18.93 21.99
N LEU A 222 -15.06 17.65 22.37
CA LEU A 222 -14.44 17.13 23.60
C LEU A 222 -12.92 17.03 23.47
N LEU A 223 -12.45 16.55 22.33
CA LEU A 223 -11.02 16.41 22.04
C LEU A 223 -10.32 17.78 22.02
N PHE A 224 -10.96 18.81 21.48
CA PHE A 224 -10.44 20.18 21.54
C PHE A 224 -10.43 20.74 22.95
N GLU A 225 -11.41 20.41 23.78
CA GLU A 225 -11.45 20.81 25.21
C GLU A 225 -10.32 20.13 26.00
N GLU A 226 -10.13 18.81 25.82
CA GLU A 226 -9.03 18.06 26.46
C GLU A 226 -7.65 18.58 26.03
N GLN A 227 -7.46 18.89 24.74
CA GLN A 227 -6.21 19.44 24.25
C GLN A 227 -5.88 20.79 24.91
N LYS A 228 -6.85 21.69 25.00
CA LYS A 228 -6.68 22.97 25.69
C LYS A 228 -6.35 22.81 27.17
N GLU A 229 -7.01 21.86 27.86
CA GLU A 229 -6.70 21.57 29.26
C GLU A 229 -5.29 21.03 29.47
N GLN A 230 -4.81 20.22 28.53
CA GLN A 230 -3.45 19.66 28.58
C GLN A 230 -2.38 20.71 28.30
N GLU A 231 -2.60 21.61 27.34
CA GLU A 231 -1.73 22.73 27.04
C GLU A 231 -1.59 23.65 28.27
N ASN A 232 -2.71 23.93 28.96
CA ASN A 232 -2.74 24.75 30.17
C ASN A 232 -2.04 24.09 31.38
N LYS A 233 -1.98 22.77 31.45
CA LYS A 233 -1.35 21.99 32.56
C LYS A 233 0.09 21.62 32.32
N GLY A 234 0.69 21.96 31.15
CA GLY A 234 2.06 21.58 30.77
C GLY A 234 2.30 20.07 30.68
N GLY A 235 1.24 19.29 30.53
CA GLY A 235 1.26 17.84 30.57
C GLY A 235 1.42 17.20 29.19
N LYS A 236 2.14 16.08 29.15
CA LYS A 236 2.20 15.19 27.99
C LYS A 236 0.83 14.53 27.77
N GLY A 237 0.38 14.45 26.51
CA GLY A 237 -0.90 13.88 26.13
C GLY A 237 -1.19 12.51 26.74
N ASN A 238 -2.46 12.20 26.97
CA ASN A 238 -2.92 10.89 27.42
C ASN A 238 -2.55 9.82 26.37
N SER A 239 -1.78 8.82 26.79
CA SER A 239 -1.60 7.60 26.01
C SER A 239 -2.87 6.76 26.11
N ASN A 240 -3.37 6.25 24.97
CA ASN A 240 -4.49 5.32 24.94
C ASN A 240 -4.11 4.04 25.73
N PRO A 241 -4.90 3.63 26.75
CA PRO A 241 -4.58 2.42 27.53
C PRO A 241 -4.53 1.12 26.73
N GLN A 242 -5.17 1.09 25.57
CA GLN A 242 -5.27 -0.07 24.70
C GLN A 242 -4.15 -0.19 23.65
N GLY A 243 -3.27 0.79 23.58
CA GLY A 243 -2.14 0.86 22.68
C GLY A 243 -2.28 1.91 21.58
N ASP A 244 -1.16 2.27 20.99
CA ASP A 244 -1.11 3.18 19.85
C ASP A 244 -1.02 2.36 18.56
N HIS A 245 -1.98 2.59 17.64
CA HIS A 245 -1.99 1.92 16.34
C HIS A 245 -1.07 2.67 15.40
N ASP A 246 0.23 2.44 15.51
CA ASP A 246 1.22 3.14 14.72
C ASP A 246 1.43 2.46 13.37
N LEU A 247 1.57 3.25 12.29
CA LEU A 247 1.78 2.75 10.94
C LEU A 247 3.17 2.11 10.73
N THR A 248 4.10 2.33 11.65
CA THR A 248 5.47 1.78 11.61
C THR A 248 5.55 0.27 11.73
N HIS A 249 4.45 -0.39 12.09
CA HIS A 249 4.42 -1.82 12.36
C HIS A 249 4.02 -2.69 11.17
N TYR A 250 3.75 -2.10 10.00
CA TYR A 250 3.41 -2.85 8.77
C TYR A 250 4.66 -3.20 7.97
N SER A 251 4.62 -4.31 7.23
CA SER A 251 5.67 -4.66 6.27
C SER A 251 5.63 -3.73 5.04
N TYR A 252 6.75 -3.66 4.30
CA TYR A 252 6.79 -2.92 3.04
C TYR A 252 5.71 -3.39 2.06
N GLU A 253 5.50 -4.70 1.94
CA GLU A 253 4.52 -5.31 1.05
C GLU A 253 3.08 -4.96 1.45
N GLU A 254 2.78 -4.94 2.75
CA GLU A 254 1.46 -4.54 3.25
C GLU A 254 1.18 -3.06 3.01
N ILE A 255 2.19 -2.21 3.24
CA ILE A 255 2.09 -0.78 2.93
C ILE A 255 1.92 -0.57 1.42
N ASP A 256 2.72 -1.26 0.60
CA ASP A 256 2.66 -1.17 -0.85
C ASP A 256 1.28 -1.56 -1.40
N GLN A 257 0.75 -2.69 -0.94
CA GLN A 257 -0.60 -3.13 -1.32
C GLN A 257 -1.67 -2.15 -0.82
N GLY A 258 -1.58 -1.71 0.43
CA GLY A 258 -2.55 -0.79 1.01
C GLY A 258 -2.57 0.57 0.30
N LEU A 259 -1.42 1.10 -0.12
CA LEU A 259 -1.35 2.32 -0.93
C LEU A 259 -2.01 2.13 -2.30
N ARG A 260 -1.80 1.00 -2.97
CA ARG A 260 -2.47 0.67 -4.23
C ARG A 260 -3.99 0.68 -4.10
N ASP A 261 -4.51 0.00 -3.07
CA ASP A 261 -5.94 -0.10 -2.82
C ASP A 261 -6.55 1.25 -2.43
N TYR A 262 -5.82 2.04 -1.63
CA TYR A 262 -6.25 3.38 -1.23
C TYR A 262 -6.36 4.33 -2.43
N VAL A 263 -5.33 4.38 -3.30
CA VAL A 263 -5.35 5.22 -4.51
C VAL A 263 -6.48 4.82 -5.45
N LYS A 264 -6.71 3.52 -5.65
CA LYS A 264 -7.80 3.00 -6.49
C LYS A 264 -9.18 3.46 -6.01
N LYS A 265 -9.39 3.50 -4.70
CA LYS A 265 -10.67 3.87 -4.10
C LYS A 265 -10.86 5.39 -4.06
N THR A 266 -9.82 6.11 -3.69
CA THR A 266 -9.90 7.56 -3.48
C THR A 266 -9.87 8.31 -4.80
N MET A 267 -9.00 7.95 -5.74
CA MET A 267 -8.72 8.64 -7.02
C MET A 267 -8.60 10.17 -6.92
N ALA A 268 -8.49 10.71 -5.71
CA ALA A 268 -8.37 12.13 -5.41
C ALA A 268 -6.93 12.47 -5.02
N LEU A 269 -6.21 13.12 -5.94
CA LEU A 269 -4.80 13.47 -5.77
C LEU A 269 -4.53 14.34 -4.54
N SER A 270 -5.40 15.34 -4.27
CA SER A 270 -5.25 16.25 -3.14
C SER A 270 -5.35 15.51 -1.80
N GLU A 271 -6.33 14.63 -1.66
CA GLU A 271 -6.54 13.82 -0.45
C GLU A 271 -5.38 12.86 -0.22
N PHE A 272 -4.92 12.20 -1.28
CA PHE A 272 -3.76 11.32 -1.20
C PHE A 272 -2.51 12.08 -0.77
N ARG A 273 -2.26 13.27 -1.36
CA ARG A 273 -1.09 14.09 -1.03
C ARG A 273 -1.09 14.52 0.44
N GLU A 274 -2.22 14.97 0.98
CA GLU A 274 -2.33 15.35 2.39
C GLU A 274 -2.07 14.15 3.30
N THR A 275 -2.67 13.00 2.98
CA THR A 275 -2.48 11.76 3.75
C THR A 275 -1.02 11.32 3.72
N ILE A 276 -0.37 11.27 2.56
CA ILE A 276 1.05 10.86 2.43
C ILE A 276 1.99 11.84 3.14
N LYS A 277 1.69 13.14 3.10
CA LYS A 277 2.46 14.13 3.85
C LYS A 277 2.42 13.87 5.35
N ASP A 278 1.27 13.48 5.88
CA ASP A 278 1.11 13.18 7.30
C ASP A 278 1.93 11.94 7.75
N PHE A 279 2.16 11.00 6.84
CA PHE A 279 2.89 9.74 7.10
C PHE A 279 4.26 9.67 6.42
N SER A 280 4.81 10.81 6.00
CA SER A 280 6.09 10.85 5.26
C SER A 280 7.26 10.22 6.00
N ASP A 281 7.32 10.35 7.31
CA ASP A 281 8.42 9.81 8.10
C ASP A 281 8.26 8.30 8.31
N GLU A 282 7.06 7.86 8.61
CA GLU A 282 6.71 6.44 8.74
C GLU A 282 6.93 5.68 7.42
N LEU A 283 6.57 6.30 6.27
CA LEU A 283 6.82 5.71 4.95
C LEU A 283 8.30 5.63 4.60
N LYS A 284 9.11 6.62 5.02
CA LYS A 284 10.57 6.57 4.84
C LYS A 284 11.19 5.44 5.66
N GLU A 285 10.77 5.25 6.90
CA GLU A 285 11.21 4.15 7.76
C GLU A 285 10.87 2.79 7.15
N ALA A 286 9.73 2.70 6.46
CA ALA A 286 9.32 1.51 5.73
C ALA A 286 10.06 1.30 4.39
N GLY A 287 10.98 2.20 3.99
CA GLY A 287 11.80 2.07 2.79
C GLY A 287 11.31 2.86 1.57
N TYR A 288 10.25 3.66 1.69
CA TYR A 288 9.84 4.56 0.61
C TYR A 288 10.77 5.79 0.53
N GLY A 289 11.26 6.12 -0.68
CA GLY A 289 12.14 7.28 -0.91
C GLY A 289 13.63 7.05 -0.62
N MET A 290 14.09 5.80 -0.47
CA MET A 290 15.50 5.46 -0.25
C MET A 290 16.27 5.07 -1.53
N GLU A 291 15.68 5.07 -2.71
CA GLU A 291 16.38 4.79 -3.96
C GLU A 291 17.12 6.03 -4.46
N GLY A 292 18.36 6.21 -4.01
CA GLY A 292 19.24 7.29 -4.50
C GLY A 292 20.49 7.52 -3.67
N GLY A 293 21.44 6.56 -3.70
CA GLY A 293 22.83 6.83 -3.36
C GLY A 293 23.27 6.46 -1.95
N MET A 294 24.33 5.62 -1.89
CA MET A 294 25.19 5.47 -0.73
C MET A 294 25.76 6.85 -0.32
N GLY A 295 25.09 7.53 0.60
CA GLY A 295 25.56 8.76 1.22
C GLY A 295 24.68 9.07 2.41
N ARG A 296 25.26 9.20 3.59
CA ARG A 296 24.65 9.78 4.78
C ARG A 296 24.20 11.21 4.47
N GLY A 297 23.00 11.38 3.89
CA GLY A 297 22.43 12.68 3.56
C GLY A 297 20.92 12.58 3.56
N ARG A 298 20.25 13.54 4.15
CA ARG A 298 18.80 13.73 4.28
C ARG A 298 18.05 13.12 3.10
N GLY A 299 17.28 12.04 3.32
CA GLY A 299 16.52 11.35 2.29
C GLY A 299 15.68 12.32 1.47
N VAL A 300 15.64 12.08 0.15
CA VAL A 300 14.80 12.87 -0.77
C VAL A 300 13.36 12.81 -0.27
N PRO A 301 12.65 13.93 -0.16
CA PRO A 301 11.24 13.92 0.23
C PRO A 301 10.43 13.02 -0.73
N ILE A 302 9.52 12.22 -0.19
CA ILE A 302 8.61 11.42 -1.00
C ILE A 302 7.76 12.38 -1.83
N ASP A 303 7.86 12.29 -3.16
CA ASP A 303 6.95 13.02 -4.06
C ASP A 303 5.62 12.27 -4.11
N ALA A 304 4.63 12.78 -3.36
CA ALA A 304 3.32 12.15 -3.25
C ALA A 304 2.59 12.04 -4.59
N ASP A 305 2.84 12.96 -5.53
CA ASP A 305 2.22 12.93 -6.86
C ASP A 305 2.81 11.79 -7.70
N VAL A 306 4.13 11.62 -7.66
CA VAL A 306 4.83 10.50 -8.29
C VAL A 306 4.32 9.18 -7.71
N LEU A 307 4.26 9.07 -6.39
CA LEU A 307 3.76 7.87 -5.71
C LEU A 307 2.31 7.56 -6.09
N PHE A 308 1.46 8.58 -6.17
CA PHE A 308 0.06 8.44 -6.58
C PHE A 308 -0.06 7.79 -7.96
N TYR A 309 0.61 8.34 -8.98
CA TYR A 309 0.55 7.79 -10.34
C TYR A 309 1.20 6.41 -10.44
N MET A 310 2.29 6.17 -9.72
CA MET A 310 2.92 4.84 -9.66
C MET A 310 1.94 3.79 -9.14
N LYS A 311 1.28 4.06 -8.02
CA LYS A 311 0.35 3.11 -7.40
C LYS A 311 -0.96 2.99 -8.19
N LEU A 312 -1.46 4.08 -8.75
CA LEU A 312 -2.65 4.04 -9.60
C LEU A 312 -2.41 3.22 -10.87
N ALA A 313 -1.28 3.42 -11.56
CA ALA A 313 -0.94 2.67 -12.76
C ALA A 313 -0.75 1.16 -12.51
N GLU A 314 -0.30 0.77 -11.31
CA GLU A 314 -0.21 -0.63 -10.92
C GLU A 314 -1.57 -1.34 -10.94
N ASN A 315 -2.65 -0.64 -10.63
CA ASN A 315 -4.02 -1.18 -10.63
C ASN A 315 -4.56 -1.44 -12.04
N TYR A 316 -4.02 -0.79 -13.08
CA TYR A 316 -4.38 -1.01 -14.48
C TYR A 316 -3.54 -2.09 -15.16
N SER A 317 -2.59 -2.71 -14.45
CA SER A 317 -1.71 -3.71 -15.04
C SER A 317 -2.49 -4.94 -15.52
N ILE A 318 -2.32 -5.28 -16.79
CA ILE A 318 -2.76 -6.55 -17.34
C ILE A 318 -1.63 -7.56 -17.10
N PRO A 319 -1.89 -8.73 -16.49
CA PRO A 319 -0.92 -9.79 -16.42
C PRO A 319 -0.68 -10.28 -17.86
N LEU A 320 0.47 -9.91 -18.44
CA LEU A 320 0.94 -10.56 -19.66
C LEU A 320 1.38 -11.97 -19.26
N LYS A 321 0.74 -12.99 -19.83
CA LYS A 321 1.32 -14.31 -19.80
C LYS A 321 2.65 -14.19 -20.54
N LYS A 322 3.77 -14.32 -19.85
CA LYS A 322 5.03 -14.64 -20.49
C LYS A 322 4.76 -15.97 -21.20
N SER A 323 4.74 -16.00 -22.52
CA SER A 323 4.97 -17.25 -23.22
C SER A 323 6.27 -17.80 -22.67
N PRO A 324 6.33 -19.08 -22.28
CA PRO A 324 7.59 -19.66 -21.85
C PRO A 324 8.55 -19.45 -23.01
N LEU A 325 9.51 -18.52 -22.83
CA LEU A 325 10.68 -18.46 -23.68
C LEU A 325 11.31 -19.85 -23.61
N GLU A 326 11.36 -20.57 -24.71
CA GLU A 326 12.21 -21.75 -24.80
C GLU A 326 13.64 -21.27 -24.60
N GLU A 327 14.10 -21.35 -23.34
CA GLU A 327 15.48 -21.06 -23.04
C GLU A 327 16.36 -21.95 -23.90
N LYS A 328 17.31 -21.35 -24.61
CA LYS A 328 18.41 -22.08 -25.20
C LYS A 328 19.03 -22.93 -24.11
N GLY A 329 18.89 -24.25 -24.23
CA GLY A 329 19.41 -25.18 -23.24
C GLY A 329 18.38 -25.64 -22.19
N SER A 330 17.08 -25.40 -22.35
CA SER A 330 16.11 -26.07 -21.49
C SER A 330 16.20 -27.58 -21.64
N LEU A 331 16.44 -28.25 -20.52
CA LEU A 331 16.51 -29.70 -20.46
C LEU A 331 15.09 -30.25 -20.63
N HIS A 332 14.80 -30.84 -21.82
CA HIS A 332 13.53 -31.49 -22.06
C HIS A 332 13.58 -32.98 -21.67
N PRO A 333 12.54 -33.51 -21.03
CA PRO A 333 12.42 -34.93 -20.80
C PRO A 333 12.47 -35.67 -22.14
N HIS A 334 13.43 -36.58 -22.32
CA HIS A 334 13.62 -37.27 -23.60
C HIS A 334 13.43 -38.79 -23.49
N SER A 335 13.91 -39.38 -22.43
CA SER A 335 13.83 -40.83 -22.22
C SER A 335 13.84 -41.14 -20.72
N HIS A 336 13.47 -42.36 -20.38
CA HIS A 336 13.56 -42.85 -19.00
C HIS A 336 14.86 -43.63 -18.78
N SER A 337 15.32 -43.64 -17.55
CA SER A 337 16.34 -44.58 -17.06
C SER A 337 16.00 -45.01 -15.63
N PRO A 338 16.50 -46.21 -15.23
CA PRO A 338 16.34 -46.62 -13.84
C PRO A 338 16.96 -45.61 -12.87
N TRP A 339 16.25 -45.34 -11.80
CA TRP A 339 16.74 -44.50 -10.73
C TRP A 339 17.82 -45.20 -9.92
N GLU A 340 18.94 -44.54 -9.72
CA GLU A 340 20.05 -45.00 -8.87
C GLU A 340 20.11 -44.22 -7.56
N VAL A 341 20.61 -44.83 -6.49
CA VAL A 341 20.76 -44.15 -5.20
C VAL A 341 21.72 -42.98 -5.36
N GLY A 342 21.23 -41.75 -5.03
CA GLY A 342 21.96 -40.50 -5.20
C GLY A 342 21.46 -39.65 -6.38
N SER A 343 20.61 -40.19 -7.27
CA SER A 343 19.97 -39.39 -8.33
C SER A 343 18.88 -38.45 -7.75
N PRO A 344 18.68 -37.25 -8.37
CA PRO A 344 17.69 -36.29 -7.88
C PRO A 344 16.27 -36.86 -7.84
N PHE A 345 15.61 -36.77 -6.69
CA PHE A 345 14.26 -37.30 -6.48
C PHE A 345 13.18 -36.55 -7.29
N GLN A 346 13.45 -35.30 -7.61
CA GLN A 346 12.56 -34.43 -8.41
C GLN A 346 12.40 -34.88 -9.87
N ASP A 347 13.28 -35.72 -10.35
CA ASP A 347 13.24 -36.25 -11.71
C ASP A 347 12.54 -37.63 -11.82
N VAL A 348 12.05 -38.16 -10.70
CA VAL A 348 11.32 -39.43 -10.67
C VAL A 348 9.97 -39.31 -11.35
N ASP A 349 9.73 -40.21 -12.32
CA ASP A 349 8.41 -40.35 -12.93
C ASP A 349 7.57 -41.36 -12.16
N ILE A 350 6.68 -40.85 -11.33
CA ILE A 350 5.80 -41.65 -10.46
C ILE A 350 4.85 -42.53 -11.28
N TRP A 351 4.43 -42.06 -12.46
CA TRP A 351 3.47 -42.77 -13.31
C TRP A 351 4.08 -44.02 -13.96
N THR A 352 5.25 -43.87 -14.55
CA THR A 352 5.95 -45.02 -15.17
C THR A 352 6.59 -45.94 -14.13
N SER A 353 6.75 -45.46 -12.89
CA SER A 353 7.29 -46.24 -11.76
C SER A 353 6.22 -47.01 -10.98
N PHE A 354 4.96 -46.99 -11.38
CA PHE A 354 3.83 -47.63 -10.69
C PHE A 354 3.71 -47.27 -9.20
N GLY A 355 4.07 -46.03 -8.85
CA GLY A 355 4.00 -45.52 -7.47
C GLY A 355 5.03 -46.13 -6.50
N LYS A 356 6.01 -46.89 -6.97
CA LYS A 356 7.07 -47.50 -6.13
C LYS A 356 8.40 -46.76 -6.31
N VAL A 357 9.08 -46.52 -5.20
CA VAL A 357 10.42 -45.93 -5.20
C VAL A 357 11.44 -47.00 -4.79
N MET A 358 12.04 -47.66 -5.78
CA MET A 358 13.05 -48.72 -5.59
C MET A 358 14.19 -48.51 -6.60
N PRO A 359 15.47 -48.58 -6.16
CA PRO A 359 16.61 -48.52 -7.06
C PRO A 359 16.52 -49.59 -8.16
N GLY A 360 16.80 -49.21 -9.40
CA GLY A 360 16.75 -50.08 -10.55
C GLY A 360 15.36 -50.35 -11.16
N LEU A 361 14.26 -50.06 -10.43
CA LEU A 361 12.87 -50.22 -10.91
C LEU A 361 12.19 -48.88 -11.17
N THR A 362 12.39 -47.94 -10.27
CA THR A 362 11.88 -46.57 -10.40
C THR A 362 12.49 -45.90 -11.62
N GLN A 363 11.67 -45.22 -12.42
CA GLN A 363 12.12 -44.52 -13.61
C GLN A 363 12.35 -43.03 -13.33
N ILE A 364 13.43 -42.49 -13.87
CA ILE A 364 13.71 -41.05 -13.85
C ILE A 364 13.76 -40.52 -15.28
N TRP A 365 13.37 -39.27 -15.45
CA TRP A 365 13.49 -38.58 -16.72
C TRP A 365 14.94 -38.23 -17.03
N LYS A 366 15.48 -38.77 -18.13
CA LYS A 366 16.69 -38.26 -18.77
C LYS A 366 16.34 -37.01 -19.56
N LYS A 367 16.94 -35.91 -19.19
CA LYS A 367 16.76 -34.61 -19.86
C LYS A 367 17.84 -34.45 -20.93
N LYS A 368 17.45 -34.01 -22.11
CA LYS A 368 18.38 -33.69 -23.21
C LYS A 368 18.30 -32.18 -23.48
N GLU A 369 19.44 -31.53 -23.67
CA GLU A 369 19.47 -30.14 -24.14
C GLU A 369 18.81 -30.04 -25.52
N GLY A 370 17.69 -29.33 -25.58
CA GLY A 370 17.03 -29.01 -26.83
C GLY A 370 17.85 -27.99 -27.61
N LYS A 371 18.11 -28.25 -28.87
CA LYS A 371 18.61 -27.20 -29.78
C LYS A 371 17.45 -26.29 -30.12
N GLY A 372 17.24 -25.24 -29.32
CA GLY A 372 16.26 -24.19 -29.59
C GLY A 372 16.64 -23.44 -30.86
N ARG A 373 15.89 -23.63 -31.94
CA ARG A 373 15.88 -22.75 -33.10
C ARG A 373 14.89 -21.60 -32.75
N GLY A 374 15.36 -20.56 -32.12
CA GLY A 374 14.60 -19.35 -31.91
C GLY A 374 15.56 -18.22 -31.60
N LYS A 375 15.53 -17.13 -32.36
CA LYS A 375 16.08 -15.84 -31.91
C LYS A 375 15.28 -15.46 -30.66
N ILE A 376 15.95 -15.35 -29.53
CA ILE A 376 15.39 -14.70 -28.36
C ILE A 376 15.34 -13.21 -28.70
N GLU A 377 14.26 -12.75 -29.31
CA GLU A 377 13.97 -11.33 -29.41
C GLU A 377 13.36 -10.93 -28.07
N GLY A 378 14.17 -10.34 -27.19
CA GLY A 378 13.69 -9.76 -25.95
C GLY A 378 12.60 -8.71 -26.24
N THR A 379 11.76 -8.42 -25.27
CA THR A 379 10.80 -7.31 -25.35
C THR A 379 11.53 -6.02 -25.74
N PRO A 380 11.03 -5.23 -26.71
CA PRO A 380 11.70 -3.99 -27.12
C PRO A 380 11.83 -3.01 -25.97
N ASP A 381 12.80 -2.12 -26.06
CA ASP A 381 12.82 -0.93 -25.23
C ASP A 381 11.64 -0.01 -25.61
N CYS A 382 11.24 0.86 -24.70
CA CYS A 382 10.13 1.79 -24.91
C CYS A 382 10.59 3.24 -24.79
N LEU A 383 10.18 4.09 -25.74
CA LEU A 383 10.28 5.54 -25.62
C LEU A 383 8.88 6.12 -25.49
N ILE A 384 8.65 6.87 -24.44
CA ILE A 384 7.37 7.53 -24.18
C ILE A 384 7.56 9.04 -24.37
N ALA A 385 6.95 9.60 -25.42
CA ALA A 385 6.83 11.03 -25.63
C ALA A 385 5.48 11.51 -25.09
N ILE A 386 5.49 12.35 -24.08
CA ILE A 386 4.28 12.85 -23.42
C ILE A 386 4.21 14.37 -23.51
N ASP A 387 3.06 14.86 -23.93
CA ASP A 387 2.75 16.28 -24.05
C ASP A 387 2.34 16.87 -22.69
N SER A 388 3.02 17.94 -22.27
CA SER A 388 2.72 18.71 -21.07
C SER A 388 2.43 20.18 -21.35
N SER A 389 1.95 20.48 -22.55
CA SER A 389 1.54 21.83 -23.00
C SER A 389 0.32 22.36 -22.24
N GLY A 390 0.00 23.64 -22.47
CA GLY A 390 -1.08 24.34 -21.76
C GLY A 390 -2.48 23.76 -21.99
N SER A 391 -2.70 23.01 -23.07
CA SER A 391 -3.97 22.32 -23.37
C SER A 391 -4.12 20.99 -22.64
N MET A 392 -3.02 20.44 -22.11
CA MET A 392 -3.03 19.19 -21.36
C MET A 392 -3.34 19.42 -19.87
N ILE A 393 -3.83 18.37 -19.21
CA ILE A 393 -4.14 18.45 -17.77
C ILE A 393 -2.84 18.43 -16.94
N ASN A 394 -2.69 19.43 -16.07
CA ASN A 394 -1.59 19.45 -15.11
C ASN A 394 -1.73 18.30 -14.09
N PRO A 395 -0.81 17.30 -14.11
CA PRO A 395 -0.90 16.11 -13.26
C PRO A 395 -0.74 16.41 -11.76
N ARG A 396 -0.20 17.58 -11.41
CA ARG A 396 -0.07 18.01 -10.01
C ARG A 396 -1.31 18.72 -9.47
N LYS A 397 -2.25 19.12 -10.33
CA LYS A 397 -3.50 19.77 -9.91
C LYS A 397 -4.71 18.83 -10.00
N ASN A 398 -4.79 18.09 -11.09
CA ASN A 398 -5.90 17.18 -11.37
C ASN A 398 -5.38 15.86 -11.91
N LEU A 399 -6.22 14.81 -11.84
CA LEU A 399 -5.88 13.51 -12.41
C LEU A 399 -5.65 13.60 -13.91
N SER A 400 -4.42 13.35 -14.35
CA SER A 400 -4.03 13.28 -15.76
C SER A 400 -4.05 11.85 -16.26
N TYR A 401 -5.01 11.51 -17.09
CA TYR A 401 -5.08 10.20 -17.72
C TYR A 401 -3.96 9.99 -18.76
N ALA A 402 -3.39 11.05 -19.30
CA ALA A 402 -2.21 10.97 -20.15
C ALA A 402 -1.00 10.43 -19.38
N VAL A 403 -0.72 11.01 -18.20
CA VAL A 403 0.35 10.53 -17.30
C VAL A 403 0.05 9.11 -16.80
N LEU A 404 -1.22 8.82 -16.48
CA LEU A 404 -1.62 7.48 -16.06
C LEU A 404 -1.39 6.45 -17.18
N GLY A 405 -1.80 6.74 -18.41
CA GLY A 405 -1.58 5.87 -19.57
C GLY A 405 -0.09 5.64 -19.87
N ALA A 406 0.70 6.72 -19.83
CA ALA A 406 2.16 6.64 -19.96
C ALA A 406 2.79 5.77 -18.86
N GLY A 407 2.33 5.92 -17.63
CA GLY A 407 2.75 5.10 -16.49
C GLY A 407 2.37 3.62 -16.65
N CYS A 408 1.17 3.35 -17.17
CA CYS A 408 0.74 1.98 -17.51
C CYS A 408 1.66 1.34 -18.55
N ALA A 409 2.01 2.07 -19.62
CA ALA A 409 2.97 1.61 -20.62
C ALA A 409 4.32 1.31 -19.97
N ALA A 410 4.89 2.27 -19.25
CA ALA A 410 6.17 2.11 -18.58
C ALA A 410 6.19 0.86 -17.68
N ASN A 411 5.16 0.64 -16.88
CA ASN A 411 5.06 -0.52 -15.99
C ASN A 411 5.09 -1.85 -16.75
N VAL A 412 4.44 -1.94 -17.91
CA VAL A 412 4.42 -3.17 -18.71
C VAL A 412 5.81 -3.48 -19.26
N TYR A 413 6.50 -2.48 -19.83
CA TYR A 413 7.86 -2.68 -20.37
C TYR A 413 8.86 -3.02 -19.27
N LEU A 414 8.83 -2.31 -18.14
CA LEU A 414 9.72 -2.58 -16.99
C LEU A 414 9.52 -3.99 -16.40
N ARG A 415 8.29 -4.49 -16.35
CA ARG A 415 8.01 -5.87 -15.88
C ARG A 415 8.54 -6.96 -16.81
N ASN A 416 8.83 -6.61 -18.05
CA ASN A 416 9.42 -7.52 -19.04
C ASN A 416 10.92 -7.25 -19.25
N ASP A 417 11.59 -6.68 -18.25
CA ASP A 417 13.03 -6.40 -18.21
C ASP A 417 13.52 -5.42 -19.31
N SER A 418 12.59 -4.67 -19.94
CA SER A 418 12.90 -3.64 -20.92
C SER A 418 13.19 -2.30 -20.25
N LYS A 419 13.98 -1.45 -20.91
CA LYS A 419 14.26 -0.10 -20.45
C LYS A 419 13.26 0.88 -21.06
N VAL A 420 12.97 1.92 -20.29
CA VAL A 420 12.05 2.97 -20.69
C VAL A 420 12.78 4.30 -20.71
N ALA A 421 12.65 5.05 -21.83
CA ALA A 421 13.03 6.44 -21.91
C ALA A 421 11.78 7.33 -21.93
N VAL A 422 11.88 8.54 -21.42
CA VAL A 422 10.77 9.51 -21.43
C VAL A 422 11.23 10.82 -22.04
N TYR A 423 10.43 11.33 -22.97
CA TYR A 423 10.54 12.69 -23.46
C TYR A 423 9.25 13.44 -23.12
N ASN A 424 9.29 14.18 -22.03
CA ASN A 424 8.21 15.09 -21.65
C ASN A 424 8.44 16.43 -22.32
N PHE A 425 7.52 16.86 -23.21
CA PHE A 425 7.68 18.03 -24.04
C PHE A 425 6.51 19.02 -23.93
N SER A 426 6.83 20.27 -24.17
CA SER A 426 5.90 21.38 -24.36
C SER A 426 6.50 22.30 -25.42
N ASP A 427 6.83 23.55 -25.11
CA ASP A 427 7.55 24.44 -25.99
C ASP A 427 9.05 24.42 -25.64
N ALA A 428 9.82 23.68 -26.42
CA ALA A 428 11.26 23.52 -26.18
C ALA A 428 12.02 24.87 -26.27
N ALA A 429 11.58 25.80 -27.12
CA ALA A 429 12.18 27.13 -27.24
C ALA A 429 12.01 27.96 -25.96
N MET A 430 10.98 27.68 -25.16
CA MET A 430 10.70 28.31 -23.86
C MET A 430 11.23 27.47 -22.67
N GLY A 431 12.03 26.42 -22.93
CA GLY A 431 12.58 25.54 -21.88
C GLY A 431 11.59 24.51 -21.35
N GLY A 432 10.48 24.30 -22.05
CA GLY A 432 9.44 23.34 -21.65
C GLY A 432 9.72 21.91 -22.08
N LYS A 433 10.85 21.32 -21.65
CA LYS A 433 11.18 19.91 -21.91
C LYS A 433 11.92 19.24 -20.75
N ASP A 434 11.77 17.92 -20.65
CA ASP A 434 12.58 17.08 -19.80
C ASP A 434 12.78 15.71 -20.44
N ILE A 435 14.02 15.25 -20.48
CA ILE A 435 14.41 14.03 -21.19
C ILE A 435 15.11 13.09 -20.22
N LEU A 436 14.58 11.87 -20.12
CA LEU A 436 15.18 10.78 -19.39
C LEU A 436 15.63 9.69 -20.36
N ASN A 437 16.93 9.40 -20.34
CA ASN A 437 17.47 8.30 -21.11
C ASN A 437 16.98 6.94 -20.58
N TYR A 438 17.16 5.90 -21.38
CA TYR A 438 16.73 4.53 -21.09
C TYR A 438 17.19 4.03 -19.74
N THR A 439 16.25 3.80 -18.85
CA THR A 439 16.46 3.36 -17.48
C THR A 439 15.43 2.30 -17.10
N ASN A 440 15.73 1.51 -16.08
CA ASN A 440 14.79 0.62 -15.40
C ASN A 440 14.32 1.20 -14.04
N LYS A 441 14.78 2.40 -13.70
CA LYS A 441 14.42 3.06 -12.44
C LYS A 441 13.05 3.70 -12.54
N ARG A 442 12.09 3.03 -12.00
CA ARG A 442 10.68 3.40 -12.07
C ARG A 442 10.38 4.80 -11.55
N GLU A 443 10.93 5.16 -10.41
CA GLU A 443 10.70 6.46 -9.80
C GLU A 443 11.19 7.62 -10.68
N GLU A 444 12.36 7.48 -11.32
CA GLU A 444 12.91 8.48 -12.23
C GLU A 444 11.97 8.70 -13.44
N ILE A 445 11.42 7.60 -13.98
CA ILE A 445 10.45 7.65 -15.10
C ILE A 445 9.21 8.46 -14.68
N TYR A 446 8.61 8.14 -13.54
CA TYR A 446 7.41 8.84 -13.09
C TYR A 446 7.66 10.28 -12.68
N ARG A 447 8.85 10.62 -12.17
CA ARG A 447 9.22 12.02 -11.90
C ARG A 447 9.17 12.86 -13.17
N VAL A 448 9.67 12.33 -14.28
CA VAL A 448 9.64 13.04 -15.57
C VAL A 448 8.23 13.08 -16.14
N LEU A 449 7.47 11.98 -16.08
CA LEU A 449 6.07 11.93 -16.51
C LEU A 449 5.16 12.92 -15.77
N CYS A 450 5.40 13.17 -14.49
CA CYS A 450 4.60 14.08 -13.66
C CYS A 450 5.01 15.56 -13.77
N LYS A 451 6.03 15.90 -14.56
CA LYS A 451 6.38 17.30 -14.82
C LYS A 451 5.36 17.94 -15.76
N TYR A 452 5.06 19.20 -15.51
CA TYR A 452 4.15 19.99 -16.32
C TYR A 452 4.76 21.37 -16.60
N PHE A 453 4.87 21.71 -17.88
CA PHE A 453 5.49 22.95 -18.32
C PHE A 453 4.46 24.00 -18.72
N GLY A 454 3.33 23.59 -19.33
CA GLY A 454 2.38 24.54 -19.92
C GLY A 454 2.93 25.14 -21.22
N GLY A 455 2.33 26.24 -21.72
CA GLY A 455 2.76 26.91 -22.91
C GLY A 455 2.34 26.27 -24.22
N GLY A 456 3.15 26.46 -25.27
CA GLY A 456 2.94 25.89 -26.61
C GLY A 456 3.26 24.42 -26.70
N THR A 457 3.23 23.84 -27.92
CA THR A 457 3.50 22.43 -28.15
C THR A 457 4.42 22.26 -29.36
N ALA A 458 5.65 21.84 -29.10
CA ALA A 458 6.62 21.46 -30.13
C ALA A 458 7.40 20.23 -29.67
N LEU A 459 7.43 19.19 -30.50
CA LEU A 459 8.24 18.01 -30.26
C LEU A 459 9.54 18.14 -31.07
N ASP A 460 10.62 18.51 -30.40
CA ASP A 460 11.89 18.80 -31.04
C ASP A 460 12.57 17.54 -31.58
N LEU A 461 12.87 17.52 -32.86
CA LEU A 461 13.54 16.40 -33.53
C LEU A 461 15.01 16.26 -33.13
N GLU A 462 15.69 17.38 -32.77
CA GLU A 462 17.07 17.32 -32.31
C GLU A 462 17.21 16.51 -31.01
N ASP A 463 16.21 16.57 -30.16
CA ASP A 463 16.13 15.79 -28.93
C ASP A 463 15.60 14.36 -29.12
N LEU A 464 14.66 14.17 -30.06
CA LEU A 464 14.01 12.88 -30.31
C LEU A 464 14.92 11.92 -31.08
N ILE A 465 15.65 12.40 -32.08
CA ILE A 465 16.52 11.58 -32.96
C ILE A 465 17.57 10.81 -32.15
N PRO A 466 18.31 11.40 -31.20
CA PRO A 466 19.30 10.66 -30.39
C PRO A 466 18.71 9.51 -29.59
N LEU A 467 17.47 9.64 -29.13
CA LEU A 467 16.78 8.57 -28.38
C LEU A 467 16.40 7.37 -29.25
N ILE A 468 16.20 7.57 -30.56
CA ILE A 468 15.79 6.54 -31.53
C ILE A 468 16.98 5.96 -32.30
N LYS A 469 18.00 6.77 -32.58
CA LYS A 469 19.14 6.41 -33.44
C LYS A 469 19.84 5.14 -32.96
N GLY A 470 20.01 4.19 -33.87
CA GLY A 470 20.71 2.92 -33.60
C GLY A 470 19.87 1.84 -32.92
N ARG A 471 18.63 2.14 -32.56
CA ARG A 471 17.72 1.19 -31.89
C ARG A 471 16.69 0.64 -32.87
N LYS A 472 16.96 -0.53 -33.45
CA LYS A 472 16.05 -1.20 -34.39
C LYS A 472 14.81 -1.79 -33.70
N ASN A 473 14.96 -2.22 -32.45
CA ASN A 473 13.90 -2.85 -31.65
C ASN A 473 13.45 -1.88 -30.55
N LEU A 474 12.60 -0.92 -30.93
CA LEU A 474 12.11 0.13 -30.06
C LEU A 474 10.62 0.40 -30.35
N ASP A 475 9.80 0.44 -29.32
CA ASP A 475 8.41 0.91 -29.38
C ASP A 475 8.34 2.38 -28.94
N LEU A 476 7.73 3.22 -29.75
CA LEU A 476 7.51 4.63 -29.45
C LEU A 476 6.03 4.90 -29.15
N PHE A 477 5.75 5.40 -27.95
CA PHE A 477 4.43 5.90 -27.57
C PHE A 477 4.43 7.42 -27.56
N ILE A 478 3.44 8.02 -28.22
CA ILE A 478 3.23 9.47 -28.23
C ILE A 478 1.84 9.75 -27.67
N ILE A 479 1.76 10.53 -26.59
CA ILE A 479 0.50 10.89 -25.95
C ILE A 479 0.36 12.40 -25.95
N THR A 480 -0.57 12.93 -26.77
CA THR A 480 -0.72 14.37 -27.02
C THR A 480 -2.14 14.69 -27.49
N ASP A 481 -2.54 15.96 -27.48
CA ASP A 481 -3.74 16.44 -28.19
C ASP A 481 -3.47 16.80 -29.65
N MET A 482 -2.28 16.49 -30.18
CA MET A 482 -1.82 16.72 -31.56
C MET A 482 -1.75 18.18 -32.05
N LYS A 483 -1.91 19.16 -31.18
CA LYS A 483 -1.75 20.57 -31.56
C LYS A 483 -0.28 20.98 -31.65
N ILE A 484 0.52 20.14 -32.32
CA ILE A 484 1.96 20.26 -32.41
C ILE A 484 2.32 21.25 -33.54
N THR A 485 3.10 22.29 -33.23
CA THR A 485 3.44 23.36 -34.18
C THR A 485 4.33 22.87 -35.32
N ASN A 486 5.24 21.93 -35.05
CA ASN A 486 6.17 21.36 -36.05
C ASN A 486 5.70 19.99 -36.60
N LEU A 487 4.38 19.79 -36.70
CA LEU A 487 3.77 18.50 -37.10
C LEU A 487 4.28 17.99 -38.46
N ASP A 488 4.52 18.85 -39.45
CA ASP A 488 5.01 18.45 -40.79
C ASP A 488 6.41 17.84 -40.74
N ALA A 489 7.28 18.42 -39.93
CA ALA A 489 8.62 17.87 -39.72
C ALA A 489 8.56 16.49 -39.06
N LEU A 490 7.66 16.32 -38.08
CA LEU A 490 7.41 15.03 -37.42
C LEU A 490 6.86 13.98 -38.38
N ILE A 491 5.88 14.32 -39.22
CA ILE A 491 5.32 13.43 -40.25
C ILE A 491 6.45 12.94 -41.18
N SER A 492 7.29 13.87 -41.65
CA SER A 492 8.42 13.56 -42.52
C SER A 492 9.41 12.62 -41.84
N PHE A 493 9.75 12.89 -40.59
CA PHE A 493 10.67 12.07 -39.80
C PHE A 493 10.11 10.67 -39.55
N PHE A 494 8.88 10.56 -39.07
CA PHE A 494 8.24 9.26 -38.83
C PHE A 494 8.07 8.46 -40.12
N GLY A 495 8.05 9.15 -41.25
CA GLY A 495 8.10 8.55 -42.56
C GLY A 495 9.39 7.78 -42.87
N GLN A 496 10.48 8.06 -42.21
CA GLN A 496 11.81 7.52 -42.50
C GLN A 496 12.21 6.40 -41.52
N ILE A 497 11.53 6.29 -40.39
CA ILE A 497 11.86 5.25 -39.37
C ILE A 497 10.96 4.03 -39.49
N GLN A 498 11.54 2.86 -39.16
CA GLN A 498 10.86 1.57 -39.19
C GLN A 498 10.35 1.13 -37.82
N ASN A 499 10.65 1.92 -36.79
CA ASN A 499 10.21 1.62 -35.43
C ASN A 499 8.68 1.65 -35.34
N ARG A 500 8.13 0.85 -34.45
CA ARG A 500 6.69 0.85 -34.18
C ARG A 500 6.32 2.12 -33.41
N ILE A 501 5.31 2.82 -33.89
CA ILE A 501 4.82 4.05 -33.30
C ILE A 501 3.35 3.89 -32.93
N THR A 502 3.02 4.19 -31.71
CA THR A 502 1.64 4.29 -31.21
C THR A 502 1.36 5.73 -30.78
N ALA A 503 0.55 6.41 -31.54
CA ALA A 503 0.12 7.76 -31.22
C ALA A 503 -1.28 7.72 -30.59
N VAL A 504 -1.37 8.13 -29.33
CA VAL A 504 -2.63 8.25 -28.60
C VAL A 504 -2.99 9.72 -28.52
N HIS A 505 -4.02 10.12 -29.24
CA HIS A 505 -4.39 11.51 -29.31
C HIS A 505 -5.75 11.77 -28.62
N ILE A 506 -5.80 12.91 -27.90
CA ILE A 506 -6.93 13.29 -27.06
C ILE A 506 -7.78 14.33 -27.77
N GLY A 507 -9.04 13.96 -28.05
CA GLY A 507 -10.02 14.82 -28.71
C GLY A 507 -9.90 14.83 -30.24
N GLU A 508 -10.89 15.39 -30.91
CA GLU A 508 -10.93 15.52 -32.37
C GLU A 508 -10.45 16.94 -32.77
N ASN A 509 -9.46 17.04 -33.66
CA ASN A 509 -9.01 18.31 -34.19
C ASN A 509 -8.37 18.15 -35.59
N PRO A 510 -8.25 19.24 -36.39
CA PRO A 510 -7.72 19.16 -37.74
C PRO A 510 -6.26 18.65 -37.84
N TYR A 511 -5.44 18.88 -36.82
CA TYR A 511 -4.04 18.44 -36.81
C TYR A 511 -3.96 16.90 -36.67
N ALA A 512 -4.80 16.32 -35.85
CA ALA A 512 -4.92 14.87 -35.70
C ALA A 512 -5.36 14.20 -37.00
N SER A 513 -6.41 14.74 -37.66
CA SER A 513 -6.89 14.23 -38.94
C SER A 513 -5.84 14.37 -40.05
N ARG A 514 -5.01 15.44 -40.03
CA ARG A 514 -3.89 15.62 -40.95
C ARG A 514 -2.79 14.58 -40.71
N PHE A 515 -2.42 14.35 -39.47
CA PHE A 515 -1.44 13.34 -39.10
C PHE A 515 -1.92 11.93 -39.50
N GLU A 516 -3.16 11.58 -39.19
CA GLU A 516 -3.79 10.29 -39.52
C GLU A 516 -3.74 10.00 -41.02
N LYS A 517 -4.19 10.95 -41.85
CA LYS A 517 -4.13 10.82 -43.32
C LYS A 517 -2.73 10.66 -43.87
N ALA A 518 -1.75 11.36 -43.28
CA ALA A 518 -0.36 11.30 -43.72
C ALA A 518 0.32 9.97 -43.47
N VAL A 519 -0.11 9.24 -42.43
CA VAL A 519 0.51 7.99 -42.00
C VAL A 519 -0.36 6.75 -42.22
N GLU A 520 -1.60 6.89 -42.73
CA GLU A 520 -2.60 5.83 -42.93
C GLU A 520 -2.04 4.61 -43.70
N LYS A 521 -1.17 4.83 -44.67
CA LYS A 521 -0.58 3.76 -45.49
C LYS A 521 0.62 3.05 -44.86
N ARG A 522 0.97 3.40 -43.60
CA ARG A 522 2.16 2.85 -42.94
C ARG A 522 1.78 1.84 -41.88
N GLY A 523 2.18 0.59 -42.08
CA GLY A 523 1.87 -0.52 -41.19
C GLY A 523 2.57 -0.47 -39.82
N ASN A 524 3.59 0.39 -39.65
CA ASN A 524 4.33 0.54 -38.39
C ASN A 524 3.80 1.69 -37.49
N ILE A 525 2.81 2.47 -37.94
CA ILE A 525 2.25 3.59 -37.18
C ILE A 525 0.77 3.34 -36.91
N ASN A 526 0.41 3.33 -35.65
CA ASN A 526 -0.97 3.19 -35.21
C ASN A 526 -1.42 4.47 -34.49
N ILE A 527 -2.59 4.98 -34.87
CA ILE A 527 -3.18 6.17 -34.25
C ILE A 527 -4.48 5.80 -33.56
N PHE A 528 -4.67 6.34 -32.37
CA PHE A 528 -5.87 6.15 -31.58
C PHE A 528 -6.44 7.48 -31.13
N THR A 529 -7.61 7.80 -31.64
CA THR A 529 -8.42 8.93 -31.18
C THR A 529 -9.17 8.54 -29.93
N VAL A 530 -8.92 9.25 -28.83
CA VAL A 530 -9.55 9.01 -27.55
C VAL A 530 -10.64 10.03 -27.32
N LYS A 531 -11.90 9.58 -27.28
CA LYS A 531 -13.07 10.43 -27.00
C LYS A 531 -13.19 10.75 -25.50
N ARG A 532 -12.98 9.74 -24.65
CA ARG A 532 -12.99 9.88 -23.19
C ARG A 532 -11.59 9.65 -22.63
N LYS A 533 -11.09 10.63 -21.89
CA LYS A 533 -9.73 10.60 -21.32
C LYS A 533 -9.48 9.39 -20.44
N GLU A 534 -10.53 8.87 -19.79
CA GLU A 534 -10.51 7.70 -18.93
C GLU A 534 -10.14 6.41 -19.68
N ASP A 535 -10.33 6.38 -21.01
CA ASP A 535 -10.05 5.21 -21.84
C ASP A 535 -8.55 5.08 -22.20
N ILE A 536 -7.73 6.14 -22.00
CA ILE A 536 -6.31 6.15 -22.35
C ILE A 536 -5.53 4.97 -21.78
N PRO A 537 -5.59 4.66 -20.47
CA PRO A 537 -4.86 3.52 -19.92
C PRO A 537 -5.23 2.19 -20.57
N TYR A 538 -6.49 1.99 -20.89
CA TYR A 538 -6.98 0.75 -21.51
C TYR A 538 -6.55 0.62 -22.97
N ILE A 539 -6.56 1.73 -23.72
CA ILE A 539 -6.09 1.77 -25.12
C ILE A 539 -4.60 1.44 -25.17
N VAL A 540 -3.80 2.10 -24.33
CA VAL A 540 -2.35 1.87 -24.27
C VAL A 540 -2.06 0.40 -23.93
N LEU A 541 -2.70 -0.15 -22.90
CA LEU A 541 -2.51 -1.53 -22.47
C LEU A 541 -3.00 -2.54 -23.52
N GLY A 542 -4.15 -2.28 -24.16
CA GLY A 542 -4.71 -3.11 -25.21
C GLY A 542 -3.75 -3.25 -26.39
N LYS A 543 -3.10 -2.16 -26.80
CA LYS A 543 -2.13 -2.16 -27.90
C LYS A 543 -0.82 -2.85 -27.55
N ILE A 544 -0.30 -2.63 -26.38
CA ILE A 544 0.87 -3.38 -25.91
C ILE A 544 0.59 -4.89 -25.93
N ARG A 545 -0.60 -5.29 -25.48
CA ARG A 545 -1.02 -6.70 -25.52
C ARG A 545 -1.10 -7.26 -26.94
N GLU A 546 -1.70 -6.54 -27.89
CA GLU A 546 -1.73 -6.94 -29.30
C GLU A 546 -0.32 -7.13 -29.86
N TYR A 547 0.60 -6.22 -29.58
CA TYR A 547 1.98 -6.29 -30.04
C TYR A 547 2.73 -7.51 -29.50
N MET A 548 2.46 -7.90 -28.27
CA MET A 548 3.13 -9.06 -27.67
C MET A 548 2.57 -10.40 -28.17
N ILE A 549 1.27 -10.44 -28.53
CA ILE A 549 0.64 -11.66 -29.08
C ILE A 549 1.11 -11.92 -30.53
N HIS A 550 1.21 -10.88 -31.37
CA HIS A 550 1.62 -11.05 -32.78
C HIS A 550 3.11 -11.33 -32.98
N ARG A 551 3.95 -11.28 -31.94
CA ARG A 551 5.33 -11.74 -31.99
C ARG A 551 5.47 -13.26 -31.86
N ASP A 552 4.48 -13.92 -31.32
CA ASP A 552 4.46 -15.38 -31.11
C ASP A 552 3.94 -16.14 -32.34
N GLN A 553 3.53 -15.44 -33.43
CA GLN A 553 3.20 -15.96 -34.74
C GLN A 553 4.31 -15.66 -35.76
#